data_5fcde179f080a09a8006bd6538ca367c
#
_entry.id   5fcde179f080a09a8006bd6538ca367c
#
_cell.length_a   1.000
_cell.length_b   1.000
_cell.length_c   1.000
_cell.angle_alpha   90.00
_cell.angle_beta   90.00
_cell.angle_gamma   90.00
#
_symmetry.space_group_name_H-M   'P 1'
#
loop_
_entity.id
_entity.type
_entity.pdbx_description
1 polymer ?
#
loop_
_entity_poly.entity_id
_entity_poly.type
_entity_poly.pdbx_seq_one_letter_code
_entity_poly.pdbx_strand_id
1 'polypeptide(L)'
;MPHIIYQAGPLFNEAEQTFQRELSTRLRQAGHTVIWPGDLLTDEQLKTAGPHAPHLIFSTCRAGIDHCTAVVALLDGHQVDDGTAWEVGYAYAKGTPVYGLRTDVRNVGETPFSHVNSMIEDGLAGLADNMSDLMAMLAPKIEDINELVREVVKRGF
;
A
#
# COMPACT_ATOMS: atom_id res chain seq x y z
N MET A 1 -12.03 9.03 6.52
CA MET A 1 -11.58 10.13 5.62
C MET A 1 -10.82 9.54 4.45
N PRO A 2 -10.79 10.16 3.27
CA PRO A 2 -9.95 9.69 2.16
C PRO A 2 -8.47 9.65 2.57
N HIS A 3 -7.78 8.58 2.21
CA HIS A 3 -6.34 8.46 2.39
C HIS A 3 -5.58 8.92 1.14
N ILE A 4 -4.34 9.35 1.33
CA ILE A 4 -3.31 9.33 0.29
C ILE A 4 -2.60 7.98 0.47
N ILE A 5 -2.83 7.04 -0.43
CA ILE A 5 -2.33 5.67 -0.34
C ILE A 5 -1.08 5.52 -1.21
N TYR A 6 0.02 5.07 -0.63
CA TYR A 6 1.12 4.50 -1.39
C TYR A 6 0.83 3.01 -1.62
N GLN A 7 0.80 2.60 -2.89
CA GLN A 7 0.49 1.22 -3.28
C GLN A 7 1.80 0.48 -3.55
N ALA A 8 2.23 -0.32 -2.59
CA ALA A 8 3.40 -1.18 -2.66
C ALA A 8 3.07 -2.54 -3.28
N GLY A 9 4.03 -3.14 -3.96
CA GLY A 9 3.89 -4.49 -4.49
C GLY A 9 4.64 -4.70 -5.78
N PRO A 10 4.90 -5.96 -6.18
CA PRO A 10 5.62 -6.30 -7.40
C PRO A 10 4.86 -5.80 -8.63
N LEU A 11 5.62 -5.44 -9.67
CA LEU A 11 5.09 -4.90 -10.94
C LEU A 11 5.95 -5.35 -12.14
N PHE A 12 6.64 -6.47 -11.99
CA PHE A 12 7.68 -6.90 -12.91
C PHE A 12 7.18 -7.80 -14.05
N ASN A 13 5.95 -8.27 -13.99
CA ASN A 13 5.30 -9.05 -15.03
C ASN A 13 3.88 -8.58 -15.31
N GLU A 14 3.28 -9.09 -16.39
CA GLU A 14 1.96 -8.66 -16.87
C GLU A 14 0.84 -8.96 -15.85
N ALA A 15 0.89 -10.09 -15.16
CA ALA A 15 -0.11 -10.48 -14.18
C ALA A 15 -0.08 -9.53 -12.97
N GLU A 16 1.10 -9.26 -12.43
CA GLU A 16 1.30 -8.31 -11.34
C GLU A 16 0.82 -6.91 -11.72
N GLN A 17 1.25 -6.42 -12.88
CA GLN A 17 0.83 -5.09 -13.36
C GLN A 17 -0.68 -4.99 -13.56
N THR A 18 -1.32 -6.04 -14.08
CA THR A 18 -2.77 -6.07 -14.28
C THR A 18 -3.50 -6.00 -12.95
N PHE A 19 -3.08 -6.82 -11.99
CA PHE A 19 -3.67 -6.83 -10.65
C PHE A 19 -3.46 -5.49 -9.93
N GLN A 20 -2.25 -4.93 -10.00
CA GLN A 20 -1.92 -3.64 -9.39
C GLN A 20 -2.76 -2.49 -9.98
N ARG A 21 -2.99 -2.47 -11.30
CA ARG A 21 -3.88 -1.47 -11.94
C ARG A 21 -5.33 -1.62 -11.49
N GLU A 22 -5.81 -2.85 -11.35
CA GLU A 22 -7.17 -3.10 -10.82
C GLU A 22 -7.28 -2.61 -9.37
N LEU A 23 -6.32 -2.93 -8.52
CA LEU A 23 -6.25 -2.46 -7.14
C LEU A 23 -6.24 -0.92 -7.08
N SER A 24 -5.39 -0.25 -7.86
CA SER A 24 -5.37 1.22 -7.98
C SER A 24 -6.73 1.78 -8.36
N THR A 25 -7.41 1.13 -9.31
CA THR A 25 -8.73 1.57 -9.78
C THR A 25 -9.76 1.49 -8.67
N ARG A 26 -9.79 0.39 -7.93
CA ARG A 26 -10.73 0.20 -6.79
C ARG A 26 -10.46 1.18 -5.66
N LEU A 27 -9.20 1.41 -5.31
CA LEU A 27 -8.83 2.39 -4.29
C LEU A 27 -9.27 3.81 -4.69
N ARG A 28 -9.05 4.21 -5.95
CA ARG A 28 -9.49 5.52 -6.46
C ARG A 28 -11.02 5.64 -6.50
N GLN A 29 -11.74 4.59 -6.87
CA GLN A 29 -13.21 4.53 -6.84
C GLN A 29 -13.77 4.64 -5.41
N ALA A 30 -13.04 4.14 -4.41
CA ALA A 30 -13.37 4.31 -3.01
C ALA A 30 -13.06 5.73 -2.46
N GLY A 31 -12.57 6.63 -3.30
CA GLY A 31 -12.31 8.04 -2.96
C GLY A 31 -10.90 8.32 -2.45
N HIS A 32 -9.98 7.36 -2.50
CA HIS A 32 -8.59 7.57 -2.11
C HIS A 32 -7.74 8.18 -3.24
N THR A 33 -6.72 8.93 -2.86
CA THR A 33 -5.63 9.29 -3.79
C THR A 33 -4.60 8.16 -3.77
N VAL A 34 -4.17 7.67 -4.94
CA VAL A 34 -3.23 6.56 -5.04
C VAL A 34 -1.92 7.02 -5.68
N ILE A 35 -0.82 6.77 -4.97
CA ILE A 35 0.55 6.88 -5.45
C ILE A 35 1.02 5.46 -5.76
N TRP A 36 1.05 5.08 -7.03
CA TRP A 36 1.53 3.77 -7.45
C TRP A 36 2.86 3.91 -8.22
N PRO A 37 3.92 3.18 -7.84
CA PRO A 37 5.23 3.26 -8.51
C PRO A 37 5.19 3.10 -10.03
N GLY A 38 4.25 2.28 -10.55
CA GLY A 38 4.07 2.10 -11.98
C GLY A 38 3.60 3.33 -12.75
N ASP A 39 3.10 4.36 -12.05
CA ASP A 39 2.67 5.63 -12.64
C ASP A 39 3.70 6.76 -12.43
N LEU A 40 4.76 6.56 -11.61
CA LEU A 40 5.62 7.63 -11.16
C LEU A 40 6.73 8.01 -12.15
N LEU A 41 7.25 7.05 -12.90
CA LEU A 41 8.37 7.24 -13.80
C LEU A 41 8.07 6.62 -15.17
N THR A 42 8.42 7.36 -16.22
CA THR A 42 8.33 6.85 -17.59
C THR A 42 9.62 6.16 -18.01
N ASP A 43 9.52 5.26 -18.99
CA ASP A 43 10.68 4.59 -19.60
C ASP A 43 11.71 5.60 -20.15
N GLU A 44 11.24 6.74 -20.66
CA GLU A 44 12.11 7.82 -21.18
C GLU A 44 12.89 8.48 -20.04
N GLN A 45 12.26 8.75 -18.90
CA GLN A 45 12.93 9.29 -17.71
C GLN A 45 13.99 8.32 -17.19
N LEU A 46 13.68 7.02 -17.13
CA LEU A 46 14.64 6.00 -16.71
C LEU A 46 15.82 5.87 -17.69
N LYS A 47 15.54 5.89 -18.99
CA LYS A 47 16.58 5.90 -20.02
C LYS A 47 17.51 7.12 -19.89
N THR A 48 16.92 8.30 -19.69
CA THR A 48 17.66 9.55 -19.55
C THR A 48 18.52 9.55 -18.28
N ALA A 49 18.03 8.98 -17.19
CA ALA A 49 18.78 8.85 -15.95
C ALA A 49 19.99 7.88 -16.07
N GLY A 50 19.95 6.92 -17.01
CA GLY A 50 21.02 5.98 -17.27
C GLY A 50 21.51 5.27 -16.00
N PRO A 51 22.82 5.32 -15.64
CA PRO A 51 23.35 4.69 -14.42
C PRO A 51 22.74 5.21 -13.11
N HIS A 52 22.07 6.35 -13.13
CA HIS A 52 21.40 6.95 -11.96
C HIS A 52 19.94 6.51 -11.82
N ALA A 53 19.40 5.72 -12.74
CA ALA A 53 18.03 5.22 -12.69
C ALA A 53 17.67 4.50 -11.37
N PRO A 54 18.52 3.65 -10.78
CA PRO A 54 18.22 3.02 -9.49
C PRO A 54 18.04 4.04 -8.37
N HIS A 55 18.86 5.09 -8.33
CA HIS A 55 18.72 6.16 -7.35
C HIS A 55 17.43 6.97 -7.56
N LEU A 56 17.07 7.23 -8.81
CA LEU A 56 15.85 7.95 -9.17
C LEU A 56 14.62 7.14 -8.72
N ILE A 57 14.56 5.84 -9.02
CA ILE A 57 13.48 4.94 -8.57
C ILE A 57 13.37 4.98 -7.04
N PHE A 58 14.46 4.70 -6.34
CA PHE A 58 14.50 4.68 -4.87
C PHE A 58 13.99 5.99 -4.27
N SER A 59 14.52 7.13 -4.75
CA SER A 59 14.18 8.45 -4.21
C SER A 59 12.71 8.79 -4.45
N THR A 60 12.17 8.42 -5.62
CA THR A 60 10.77 8.68 -5.99
C THR A 60 9.81 7.82 -5.18
N CYS A 61 10.07 6.51 -5.04
CA CYS A 61 9.26 5.61 -4.22
C CYS A 61 9.28 6.04 -2.75
N ARG A 62 10.45 6.32 -2.19
CA ARG A 62 10.57 6.82 -0.83
C ARG A 62 9.78 8.11 -0.62
N ALA A 63 9.90 9.08 -1.53
CA ALA A 63 9.14 10.32 -1.46
C ALA A 63 7.63 10.07 -1.50
N GLY A 64 7.16 9.09 -2.28
CA GLY A 64 5.77 8.65 -2.29
C GLY A 64 5.31 8.17 -0.91
N ILE A 65 6.10 7.34 -0.23
CA ILE A 65 5.81 6.89 1.13
C ILE A 65 5.87 8.05 2.12
N ASP A 66 6.80 8.99 1.95
CA ASP A 66 6.90 10.18 2.81
C ASP A 66 5.66 11.06 2.77
N HIS A 67 4.93 11.07 1.66
CA HIS A 67 3.73 11.88 1.44
C HIS A 67 2.42 11.14 1.68
N CYS A 68 2.42 9.82 1.83
CA CYS A 68 1.20 9.05 2.03
C CYS A 68 0.70 9.12 3.48
N THR A 69 -0.60 8.82 3.66
CA THR A 69 -1.23 8.68 4.97
C THR A 69 -1.49 7.23 5.34
N ALA A 70 -1.36 6.31 4.37
CA ALA A 70 -1.42 4.88 4.55
C ALA A 70 -0.66 4.18 3.41
N VAL A 71 -0.17 2.97 3.67
CA VAL A 71 0.37 2.08 2.65
C VAL A 71 -0.59 0.92 2.46
N VAL A 72 -0.82 0.52 1.20
CA VAL A 72 -1.44 -0.75 0.83
C VAL A 72 -0.37 -1.60 0.15
N ALA A 73 -0.09 -2.77 0.69
CA ALA A 73 0.98 -3.65 0.20
C ALA A 73 0.42 -4.99 -0.29
N LEU A 74 0.68 -5.34 -1.56
CA LEU A 74 0.41 -6.68 -2.10
C LEU A 74 1.52 -7.63 -1.66
N LEU A 75 1.14 -8.67 -0.90
CA LEU A 75 2.05 -9.60 -0.22
C LEU A 75 1.99 -11.02 -0.81
N ASP A 76 1.52 -11.17 -2.05
CA ASP A 76 1.41 -12.46 -2.74
C ASP A 76 2.78 -13.05 -3.09
N GLY A 77 2.81 -14.37 -3.28
CA GLY A 77 3.98 -15.12 -3.67
C GLY A 77 4.54 -16.00 -2.55
N HIS A 78 5.56 -16.79 -2.90
CA HIS A 78 6.30 -17.64 -1.96
C HIS A 78 7.10 -16.83 -0.93
N GLN A 79 7.47 -15.63 -1.31
CA GLN A 79 8.14 -14.65 -0.50
C GLN A 79 7.62 -13.28 -0.92
N VAL A 80 7.43 -12.39 0.03
CA VAL A 80 7.12 -10.99 -0.27
C VAL A 80 8.27 -10.39 -1.07
N ASP A 81 7.95 -9.67 -2.13
CA ASP A 81 8.94 -8.95 -2.93
C ASP A 81 9.83 -8.08 -2.04
N ASP A 82 11.13 -8.09 -2.28
CA ASP A 82 12.12 -7.45 -1.42
C ASP A 82 11.98 -5.91 -1.37
N GLY A 83 11.62 -5.29 -2.49
CA GLY A 83 11.29 -3.87 -2.55
C GLY A 83 10.05 -3.55 -1.72
N THR A 84 9.01 -4.37 -1.86
CA THR A 84 7.77 -4.25 -1.07
C THR A 84 8.04 -4.43 0.42
N ALA A 85 8.87 -5.41 0.81
CA ALA A 85 9.24 -5.63 2.21
C ALA A 85 9.98 -4.41 2.79
N TRP A 86 10.89 -3.81 2.02
CA TRP A 86 11.57 -2.58 2.42
C TRP A 86 10.59 -1.41 2.62
N GLU A 87 9.65 -1.23 1.70
CA GLU A 87 8.63 -0.18 1.75
C GLU A 87 7.71 -0.31 2.96
N VAL A 88 7.27 -1.54 3.27
CA VAL A 88 6.51 -1.88 4.48
C VAL A 88 7.29 -1.52 5.75
N GLY A 89 8.55 -1.96 5.84
CA GLY A 89 9.41 -1.66 6.98
C GLY A 89 9.68 -0.17 7.17
N TYR A 90 9.89 0.56 6.06
CA TYR A 90 10.08 2.01 6.10
C TYR A 90 8.81 2.74 6.57
N ALA A 91 7.65 2.37 6.04
CA ALA A 91 6.37 2.94 6.46
C ALA A 91 6.10 2.68 7.95
N TYR A 92 6.32 1.44 8.41
CA TYR A 92 6.21 1.07 9.82
C TYR A 92 7.09 1.94 10.72
N ALA A 93 8.36 2.10 10.38
CA ALA A 93 9.31 2.92 11.14
C ALA A 93 8.91 4.39 11.21
N LYS A 94 8.15 4.89 10.24
CA LYS A 94 7.59 6.25 10.22
C LYS A 94 6.26 6.38 10.97
N GLY A 95 5.68 5.29 11.45
CA GLY A 95 4.36 5.28 12.07
C GLY A 95 3.21 5.42 11.05
N THR A 96 3.47 5.20 9.76
CA THR A 96 2.45 5.17 8.71
C THR A 96 1.78 3.81 8.70
N PRO A 97 0.45 3.70 8.85
CA PRO A 97 -0.24 2.41 8.87
C PRO A 97 -0.10 1.69 7.53
N VAL A 98 0.17 0.38 7.61
CA VAL A 98 0.31 -0.50 6.45
C VAL A 98 -0.82 -1.53 6.47
N TYR A 99 -1.58 -1.60 5.38
CA TYR A 99 -2.61 -2.60 5.16
C TYR A 99 -2.11 -3.61 4.13
N GLY A 100 -1.96 -4.87 4.55
CA GLY A 100 -1.55 -5.96 3.66
C GLY A 100 -2.74 -6.51 2.88
N LEU A 101 -2.51 -6.86 1.62
CA LEU A 101 -3.39 -7.68 0.81
C LEU A 101 -2.65 -8.95 0.41
N ARG A 102 -3.17 -10.12 0.81
CA ARG A 102 -2.62 -11.40 0.40
C ARG A 102 -3.72 -12.29 -0.15
N THR A 103 -3.73 -12.45 -1.46
CA THR A 103 -4.69 -13.31 -2.17
C THR A 103 -4.14 -14.73 -2.40
N ASP A 104 -2.85 -14.95 -2.14
CA ASP A 104 -2.20 -16.26 -2.22
C ASP A 104 -2.62 -17.14 -1.03
N VAL A 105 -3.22 -18.28 -1.32
CA VAL A 105 -3.74 -19.23 -0.31
C VAL A 105 -2.64 -20.00 0.45
N ARG A 106 -1.39 -19.88 0.04
CA ARG A 106 -0.26 -20.56 0.69
C ARG A 106 0.21 -19.77 1.90
N ASN A 107 0.37 -20.45 3.04
CA ASN A 107 1.06 -19.89 4.19
C ASN A 107 2.57 -20.08 4.01
N VAL A 108 3.33 -19.01 4.13
CA VAL A 108 4.79 -18.98 3.92
C VAL A 108 5.54 -18.35 5.10
N GLY A 109 4.84 -18.06 6.19
CA GLY A 109 5.42 -17.56 7.43
C GLY A 109 6.16 -18.64 8.23
N GLU A 110 6.88 -18.23 9.26
CA GLU A 110 7.75 -19.12 10.08
C GLU A 110 6.96 -19.98 11.04
N THR A 111 5.67 -19.70 11.24
CA THR A 111 4.80 -20.44 12.16
C THR A 111 3.55 -20.95 11.44
N PRO A 112 2.85 -21.95 12.00
CA PRO A 112 1.56 -22.40 11.45
C PRO A 112 0.47 -21.32 11.45
N PHE A 113 0.69 -20.20 12.11
CA PHE A 113 -0.26 -19.11 12.28
C PHE A 113 0.09 -17.86 11.46
N SER A 114 1.25 -17.84 10.78
CA SER A 114 1.69 -16.70 9.96
C SER A 114 1.49 -16.97 8.47
N HIS A 115 0.91 -16.01 7.78
CA HIS A 115 0.65 -16.04 6.34
C HIS A 115 1.87 -15.64 5.53
N VAL A 116 2.64 -14.69 6.06
CA VAL A 116 3.91 -14.19 5.52
C VAL A 116 4.96 -14.14 6.61
N ASN A 117 6.15 -13.66 6.29
CA ASN A 117 7.21 -13.45 7.28
C ASN A 117 6.70 -12.59 8.45
N SER A 118 6.94 -13.06 9.70
CA SER A 118 6.41 -12.45 10.92
C SER A 118 6.84 -10.98 11.11
N MET A 119 8.03 -10.59 10.60
CA MET A 119 8.48 -9.19 10.68
C MET A 119 7.65 -8.26 9.78
N ILE A 120 7.00 -8.80 8.75
CA ILE A 120 6.09 -8.06 7.89
C ILE A 120 4.69 -8.11 8.49
N GLU A 121 4.18 -9.31 8.80
CA GLU A 121 2.80 -9.53 9.22
C GLU A 121 2.44 -8.78 10.50
N ASP A 122 3.30 -8.86 11.52
CA ASP A 122 3.06 -8.18 12.82
C ASP A 122 3.23 -6.66 12.75
N GLY A 123 3.89 -6.17 11.71
CA GLY A 123 4.00 -4.74 11.41
C GLY A 123 2.79 -4.14 10.70
N LEU A 124 1.81 -4.96 10.29
CA LEU A 124 0.62 -4.49 9.56
C LEU A 124 -0.44 -3.93 10.52
N ALA A 125 -1.14 -2.90 10.08
CA ALA A 125 -2.37 -2.43 10.72
C ALA A 125 -3.56 -3.37 10.45
N GLY A 126 -3.46 -4.19 9.41
CA GLY A 126 -4.41 -5.24 9.07
C GLY A 126 -3.97 -6.02 7.83
N LEU A 127 -4.40 -7.27 7.74
CA LEU A 127 -4.17 -8.16 6.60
C LEU A 127 -5.51 -8.61 6.04
N ALA A 128 -5.72 -8.39 4.74
CA ALA A 128 -6.91 -8.80 4.01
C ALA A 128 -6.60 -9.95 3.05
N ASP A 129 -7.52 -10.89 2.91
CA ASP A 129 -7.40 -12.03 1.99
C ASP A 129 -7.92 -11.71 0.58
N ASN A 130 -8.64 -10.59 0.44
CA ASN A 130 -9.25 -10.16 -0.81
C ASN A 130 -9.46 -8.65 -0.84
N MET A 131 -9.72 -8.13 -2.05
CA MET A 131 -9.92 -6.68 -2.24
C MET A 131 -11.14 -6.12 -1.48
N SER A 132 -12.20 -6.90 -1.28
CA SER A 132 -13.40 -6.43 -0.59
C SER A 132 -13.11 -6.15 0.89
N ASP A 133 -12.40 -7.07 1.54
CA ASP A 133 -12.02 -6.93 2.95
C ASP A 133 -11.00 -5.79 3.13
N LEU A 134 -10.05 -5.64 2.19
CA LEU A 134 -9.15 -4.50 2.17
C LEU A 134 -9.92 -3.17 2.10
N MET A 135 -10.90 -3.06 1.19
CA MET A 135 -11.73 -1.85 1.09
C MET A 135 -12.50 -1.59 2.39
N ALA A 136 -13.01 -2.62 3.05
CA ALA A 136 -13.68 -2.51 4.33
C ALA A 136 -12.75 -2.00 5.45
N MET A 137 -11.49 -2.44 5.47
CA MET A 137 -10.48 -1.97 6.44
C MET A 137 -10.14 -0.48 6.24
N LEU A 138 -10.13 -0.01 5.00
CA LEU A 138 -9.82 1.37 4.63
C LEU A 138 -11.02 2.31 4.76
N ALA A 139 -12.23 1.76 4.93
CA ALA A 139 -13.44 2.56 5.10
C ALA A 139 -13.38 3.37 6.41
N PRO A 140 -13.94 4.57 6.45
CA PRO A 140 -14.06 5.34 7.68
C PRO A 140 -14.81 4.53 8.74
N LYS A 141 -14.25 4.41 9.94
CA LYS A 141 -14.97 3.78 11.06
C LYS A 141 -16.15 4.67 11.47
N ILE A 142 -17.23 4.05 11.96
CA ILE A 142 -18.44 4.76 12.42
C ILE A 142 -18.09 5.78 13.51
N GLU A 143 -17.12 5.50 14.36
CA GLU A 143 -16.60 6.40 15.39
C GLU A 143 -15.97 7.67 14.77
N ASP A 144 -15.22 7.54 13.69
CA ASP A 144 -14.60 8.67 12.98
C ASP A 144 -15.66 9.55 12.31
N ILE A 145 -16.74 8.95 11.78
CA ILE A 145 -17.86 9.67 11.19
C ILE A 145 -18.61 10.48 12.26
N ASN A 146 -18.84 9.90 13.43
CA ASN A 146 -19.49 10.57 14.54
C ASN A 146 -18.62 11.72 15.09
N GLU A 147 -17.31 11.56 15.11
CA GLU A 147 -16.39 12.63 15.49
C GLU A 147 -16.41 13.77 14.48
N LEU A 148 -16.36 13.45 13.19
CA LEU A 148 -16.50 14.43 12.11
C LEU A 148 -17.82 15.21 12.23
N VAL A 149 -18.94 14.52 12.45
CA VAL A 149 -20.25 15.14 12.65
C VAL A 149 -20.24 16.07 13.87
N ARG A 150 -19.63 15.65 14.99
CA ARG A 150 -19.50 16.49 16.18
C ARG A 150 -18.66 17.74 15.92
N GLU A 151 -17.57 17.63 15.15
CA GLU A 151 -16.74 18.78 14.78
C GLU A 151 -17.51 19.75 13.87
N VAL A 152 -18.22 19.24 12.87
CA VAL A 152 -19.04 20.07 11.98
C VAL A 152 -20.13 20.81 12.76
N VAL A 153 -20.81 20.11 13.66
CA VAL A 153 -21.85 20.72 14.53
C VAL A 153 -21.25 21.78 15.47
N LYS A 154 -20.04 21.55 16.03
CA LYS A 154 -19.36 22.52 16.91
C LYS A 154 -18.92 23.79 16.18
N ARG A 155 -18.59 23.71 14.89
CA ARG A 155 -18.15 24.87 14.09
C ARG A 155 -19.31 25.76 13.66
N GLY A 156 -20.58 25.33 13.89
CA GLY A 156 -21.80 26.06 13.53
C GLY A 156 -21.96 26.22 12.01
N PHE A 157 -23.12 25.98 11.52
CA PHE A 157 -23.45 26.37 10.15
C PHE A 157 -23.53 27.90 10.07
#